data_f797d63b4a87aff6cb06d31360b8275d
#
_entry.id   f797d63b4a87aff6cb06d31360b8275d
#
_cell.length_a   1.000
_cell.length_b   1.000
_cell.length_c   1.000
_cell.angle_alpha   90.00
_cell.angle_beta   90.00
_cell.angle_gamma   90.00
#
_symmetry.space_group_name_H-M   'P 1'
#
loop_
_entity.id
_entity.type
_entity.pdbx_description
1 polymer ?
#
loop_
_entity_poly.entity_id
_entity_poly.type
_entity_poly.pdbx_seq_one_letter_code
_entity_poly.pdbx_strand_id
1 'polypeptide(L)'
;DKTEAHHDPKLDGYLPERMANRVVVTFADGRQNSAEVIEALGSPERPLSFDGVLEKAMPLINMVDSDIDLPAIANAVRRLPEMTDIDDLIKLLVAANYDAPLSIAAE
;
A
#
# COMPACT_ATOMS: atom_id res chain seq x y z
N ASP A 1 1.59 -18.12 -17.81
CA ASP A 1 1.47 -17.56 -16.48
C ASP A 1 1.94 -18.61 -15.48
N LYS A 2 2.58 -18.19 -14.38
CA LYS A 2 3.12 -19.09 -13.35
C LYS A 2 2.36 -18.98 -12.03
N THR A 3 1.26 -18.22 -12.04
CA THR A 3 0.45 -17.95 -10.86
C THR A 3 -0.96 -18.46 -11.09
N GLU A 4 -1.47 -19.23 -10.14
CA GLU A 4 -2.85 -19.70 -10.10
C GLU A 4 -3.49 -19.22 -8.80
N ALA A 5 -4.74 -18.79 -8.86
CA ALA A 5 -5.53 -18.42 -7.69
C ALA A 5 -6.56 -19.52 -7.40
N HIS A 6 -6.58 -19.98 -6.17
CA HIS A 6 -7.51 -21.01 -5.71
C HIS A 6 -8.32 -20.49 -4.52
N HIS A 7 -9.61 -20.82 -4.49
CA HIS A 7 -10.45 -20.60 -3.33
C HIS A 7 -10.14 -21.66 -2.26
N ASP A 8 -9.89 -21.22 -1.02
CA ASP A 8 -9.71 -22.10 0.14
C ASP A 8 -10.83 -21.83 1.16
N PRO A 9 -11.85 -22.73 1.26
CA PRO A 9 -12.96 -22.54 2.20
C PRO A 9 -12.56 -22.43 3.68
N LYS A 10 -11.36 -22.87 4.04
CA LYS A 10 -10.86 -22.72 5.43
C LYS A 10 -10.55 -21.27 5.78
N LEU A 11 -10.22 -20.45 4.76
CA LEU A 11 -9.92 -19.04 4.94
C LEU A 11 -11.19 -18.19 4.98
N ASP A 12 -12.32 -18.67 4.47
CA ASP A 12 -13.60 -17.96 4.52
C ASP A 12 -14.10 -17.71 5.94
N GLY A 13 -13.73 -18.61 6.88
CA GLY A 13 -14.09 -18.46 8.28
C GLY A 13 -13.52 -17.21 8.97
N TYR A 14 -12.60 -16.52 8.32
CA TYR A 14 -12.06 -15.26 8.82
C TYR A 14 -12.80 -14.02 8.31
N LEU A 15 -13.62 -14.17 7.26
CA LEU A 15 -14.43 -13.08 6.70
C LEU A 15 -15.68 -12.80 7.55
N PRO A 16 -16.16 -11.56 7.63
CA PRO A 16 -15.62 -10.35 6.98
C PRO A 16 -14.52 -9.62 7.81
N GLU A 17 -14.27 -10.06 9.04
CA GLU A 17 -13.40 -9.35 9.98
C GLU A 17 -11.94 -9.30 9.51
N ARG A 18 -11.51 -10.35 8.80
CA ARG A 18 -10.12 -10.53 8.36
C ARG A 18 -10.05 -11.06 6.94
N MET A 19 -9.05 -10.63 6.20
CA MET A 19 -8.79 -11.09 4.83
C MET A 19 -7.59 -12.04 4.80
N ALA A 20 -7.80 -13.26 5.30
CA ALA A 20 -6.76 -14.28 5.34
C ALA A 20 -6.35 -14.73 3.93
N ASN A 21 -5.06 -14.93 3.74
CA ASN A 21 -4.51 -15.41 2.47
C ASN A 21 -3.41 -16.44 2.73
N ARG A 22 -3.28 -17.40 1.80
CA ARG A 22 -2.17 -18.37 1.77
C ARG A 22 -1.48 -18.33 0.41
N VAL A 23 -0.16 -18.28 0.44
CA VAL A 23 0.68 -18.40 -0.74
C VAL A 23 1.48 -19.69 -0.65
N VAL A 24 1.47 -20.48 -1.73
CA VAL A 24 2.32 -21.66 -1.88
C VAL A 24 3.23 -21.44 -3.08
N VAL A 25 4.52 -21.54 -2.87
CA VAL A 25 5.53 -21.46 -3.94
C VAL A 25 6.10 -22.84 -4.19
N THR A 26 5.96 -23.33 -5.41
CA THR A 26 6.58 -24.59 -5.86
C THR A 26 7.81 -24.26 -6.69
N PHE A 27 8.95 -24.73 -6.26
CA PHE A 27 10.24 -24.59 -6.97
C PHE A 27 10.37 -25.60 -8.11
N ALA A 28 11.31 -25.32 -9.02
CA ALA A 28 11.58 -26.21 -10.16
C ALA A 28 12.04 -27.63 -9.77
N ASP A 29 12.60 -27.78 -8.57
CA ASP A 29 13.02 -29.07 -8.00
C ASP A 29 11.89 -29.79 -7.23
N GLY A 30 10.67 -29.25 -7.26
CA GLY A 30 9.49 -29.82 -6.62
C GLY A 30 9.34 -29.46 -5.13
N ARG A 31 10.30 -28.78 -4.50
CA ARG A 31 10.14 -28.28 -3.12
C ARG A 31 9.03 -27.24 -3.07
N GLN A 32 8.34 -27.20 -1.95
CA GLN A 32 7.29 -26.19 -1.70
C GLN A 32 7.60 -25.42 -0.43
N ASN A 33 7.36 -24.12 -0.49
CA ASN A 33 7.24 -23.25 0.68
C ASN A 33 5.84 -22.65 0.71
N SER A 34 5.28 -22.51 1.91
CA SER A 34 3.99 -21.85 2.09
C SER A 34 4.07 -20.82 3.20
N ALA A 35 3.30 -19.75 3.03
CA ALA A 35 3.07 -18.74 4.05
C ALA A 35 1.57 -18.44 4.12
N GLU A 36 1.05 -18.35 5.33
CA GLU A 36 -0.33 -17.95 5.60
C GLU A 36 -0.32 -16.66 6.40
N VAL A 37 -1.12 -15.72 5.98
CA VAL A 37 -1.30 -14.43 6.64
C VAL A 37 -2.78 -14.26 6.94
N ILE A 38 -3.13 -14.24 8.22
CA ILE A 38 -4.49 -14.01 8.70
C ILE A 38 -4.71 -12.51 8.86
N GLU A 39 -3.74 -11.83 9.46
CA GLU A 39 -3.77 -10.39 9.69
C GLU A 39 -2.85 -9.67 8.72
N ALA A 40 -3.41 -8.89 7.82
CA ALA A 40 -2.62 -8.07 6.89
C ALA A 40 -1.77 -7.05 7.63
N LEU A 41 -0.55 -6.81 7.14
CA LEU A 41 0.28 -5.74 7.68
C LEU A 41 -0.38 -4.37 7.37
N GLY A 42 -0.62 -3.58 8.40
CA GLY A 42 -1.37 -2.33 8.33
C GLY A 42 -2.83 -2.46 8.78
N SER A 43 -3.28 -3.67 9.18
CA SER A 43 -4.58 -3.84 9.84
C SER A 43 -4.54 -3.27 11.28
N PRO A 44 -5.71 -3.07 11.93
CA PRO A 44 -5.75 -2.64 13.32
C PRO A 44 -4.96 -3.54 14.27
N GLU A 45 -4.92 -4.87 14.00
CA GLU A 45 -4.21 -5.87 14.81
C GLU A 45 -2.70 -5.91 14.51
N ARG A 46 -2.29 -5.42 13.33
CA ARG A 46 -0.89 -5.34 12.90
C ARG A 46 -0.57 -3.97 12.30
N PRO A 47 -0.70 -2.89 13.08
CA PRO A 47 -0.52 -1.53 12.57
C PRO A 47 0.91 -1.32 12.06
N LEU A 48 1.03 -0.52 11.01
CA LEU A 48 2.31 0.00 10.58
C LEU A 48 2.72 1.18 11.46
N SER A 49 3.98 1.26 11.81
CA SER A 49 4.57 2.50 12.31
C SER A 49 4.57 3.56 11.19
N PHE A 50 4.75 4.82 11.55
CA PHE A 50 4.88 5.88 10.56
C PHE A 50 6.04 5.59 9.57
N ASP A 51 7.17 5.12 10.07
CA ASP A 51 8.32 4.76 9.22
C ASP A 51 8.00 3.54 8.34
N GLY A 52 7.25 2.56 8.84
CA GLY A 52 6.76 1.43 8.03
C GLY A 52 5.81 1.87 6.90
N VAL A 53 5.02 2.93 7.10
CA VAL A 53 4.22 3.54 6.02
C VAL A 53 5.14 4.18 4.96
N LEU A 54 6.20 4.87 5.37
CA LEU A 54 7.18 5.47 4.45
C LEU A 54 7.94 4.39 3.66
N GLU A 55 8.38 3.33 4.32
CA GLU A 55 9.02 2.18 3.67
C GLU A 55 8.13 1.55 2.59
N LYS A 56 6.82 1.47 2.85
CA LYS A 56 5.83 0.99 1.88
C LYS A 56 5.60 1.99 0.73
N ALA A 57 5.60 3.29 1.02
CA ALA A 57 5.33 4.33 0.03
C ALA A 57 6.49 4.50 -0.95
N MET A 58 7.74 4.38 -0.50
CA MET A 58 8.95 4.62 -1.30
C MET A 58 8.98 3.82 -2.62
N PRO A 59 8.83 2.48 -2.63
CA PRO A 59 8.83 1.71 -3.88
C PRO A 59 7.64 2.07 -4.78
N LEU A 60 6.48 2.43 -4.22
CA LEU A 60 5.32 2.81 -5.02
C LEU A 60 5.55 4.13 -5.75
N ILE A 61 6.16 5.11 -5.09
CA ILE A 61 6.54 6.39 -5.71
C ILE A 61 7.57 6.15 -6.82
N ASN A 62 8.60 5.33 -6.56
CA ASN A 62 9.62 5.01 -7.56
C ASN A 62 9.05 4.30 -8.81
N MET A 63 7.91 3.61 -8.70
CA MET A 63 7.24 2.99 -9.85
C MET A 63 6.54 3.99 -10.76
N VAL A 64 6.18 5.17 -10.25
CA VAL A 64 5.43 6.20 -10.99
C VAL A 64 6.38 7.20 -11.67
N ASP A 65 7.69 7.09 -11.46
CA ASP A 65 8.72 8.02 -11.98
C ASP A 65 8.34 9.50 -11.75
N SER A 66 8.01 9.80 -10.49
CA SER A 66 7.50 11.11 -10.11
C SER A 66 8.53 11.87 -9.27
N ASP A 67 8.58 13.17 -9.44
CA ASP A 67 9.37 14.11 -8.63
C ASP A 67 8.77 14.34 -7.23
N ILE A 68 8.09 13.34 -6.66
CA ILE A 68 7.46 13.41 -5.35
C ILE A 68 8.55 13.44 -4.26
N ASP A 69 8.59 14.52 -3.50
CA ASP A 69 9.45 14.64 -2.31
C ASP A 69 8.78 13.97 -1.10
N LEU A 70 8.89 12.63 -1.01
CA LEU A 70 8.33 11.86 0.10
C LEU A 70 8.85 12.33 1.48
N PRO A 71 10.15 12.65 1.67
CA PRO A 71 10.64 13.22 2.92
C PRO A 71 9.95 14.53 3.31
N ALA A 72 9.75 15.45 2.36
CA ALA A 72 9.05 16.71 2.62
C ALA A 72 7.59 16.48 3.01
N ILE A 73 6.88 15.60 2.29
CA ILE A 73 5.50 15.19 2.60
C ILE A 73 5.44 14.57 4.00
N ALA A 74 6.32 13.63 4.31
CA ALA A 74 6.38 12.98 5.62
C ALA A 74 6.59 13.97 6.76
N ASN A 75 7.47 14.95 6.56
CA ASN A 75 7.70 16.02 7.54
C ASN A 75 6.46 16.91 7.71
N ALA A 76 5.80 17.29 6.62
CA ALA A 76 4.57 18.07 6.66
C ALA A 76 3.45 17.32 7.43
N VAL A 77 3.26 16.01 7.13
CA VAL A 77 2.28 15.17 7.84
C VAL A 77 2.57 15.06 9.33
N ARG A 78 3.83 14.93 9.74
CA ARG A 78 4.20 14.91 11.17
C ARG A 78 3.85 16.22 11.89
N ARG A 79 3.89 17.33 11.17
CA ARG A 79 3.61 18.66 11.70
C ARG A 79 2.14 19.10 11.59
N LEU A 80 1.26 18.28 10.97
CA LEU A 80 -0.16 18.60 10.82
C LEU A 80 -0.83 19.14 12.09
N PRO A 81 -0.60 18.57 13.30
CA PRO A 81 -1.21 19.09 14.52
C PRO A 81 -0.78 20.52 14.90
N GLU A 82 0.32 21.01 14.32
CA GLU A 82 0.89 22.34 14.62
C GLU A 82 0.58 23.35 13.50
N MET A 83 0.01 22.89 12.39
CA MET A 83 -0.27 23.73 11.22
C MET A 83 -1.59 24.49 11.40
N THR A 84 -1.59 25.76 11.00
CA THR A 84 -2.80 26.60 10.98
C THR A 84 -3.59 26.46 9.68
N ASP A 85 -2.94 25.99 8.62
CA ASP A 85 -3.54 25.63 7.34
C ASP A 85 -2.77 24.47 6.70
N ILE A 86 -3.33 23.87 5.68
CA ILE A 86 -2.76 22.71 4.98
C ILE A 86 -2.19 23.05 3.59
N ASP A 87 -2.15 24.31 3.21
CA ASP A 87 -1.75 24.75 1.87
C ASP A 87 -0.36 24.24 1.47
N ASP A 88 0.60 24.24 2.40
CA ASP A 88 1.95 23.77 2.13
C ASP A 88 2.00 22.25 1.89
N LEU A 89 1.20 21.46 2.61
CA LEU A 89 1.06 20.04 2.32
C LEU A 89 0.42 19.81 0.96
N ILE A 90 -0.64 20.57 0.63
CA ILE A 90 -1.32 20.47 -0.68
C ILE A 90 -0.35 20.81 -1.81
N LYS A 91 0.48 21.85 -1.67
CA LYS A 91 1.50 22.19 -2.68
C LYS A 91 2.48 21.05 -2.92
N LEU A 92 2.94 20.36 -1.88
CA LEU A 92 3.84 19.19 -1.99
C LEU A 92 3.17 18.02 -2.71
N LEU A 93 1.87 17.82 -2.52
CA LEU A 93 1.10 16.75 -3.16
C LEU A 93 0.77 17.06 -4.62
N VAL A 94 0.62 18.34 -4.98
CA VAL A 94 0.24 18.80 -6.33
C VAL A 94 1.45 19.09 -7.20
N ALA A 95 2.62 19.39 -6.63
CA ALA A 95 3.84 19.77 -7.36
C ALA A 95 4.42 18.65 -8.24
N ALA A 96 4.04 17.41 -8.01
CA ALA A 96 4.35 16.32 -8.93
C ALA A 96 3.41 16.45 -10.13
N ASN A 97 3.95 16.84 -11.29
CA ASN A 97 3.31 16.99 -12.57
C ASN A 97 2.13 16.04 -12.81
N TYR A 98 0.94 16.40 -12.32
CA TYR A 98 -0.28 15.69 -12.64
C TYR A 98 -0.90 16.32 -13.88
N ASP A 99 -0.24 16.13 -15.02
CA ASP A 99 -0.73 16.54 -16.34
C ASP A 99 -1.63 15.45 -16.95
N ALA A 100 -2.24 14.62 -16.11
CA ALA A 100 -3.25 13.69 -16.58
C ALA A 100 -4.61 14.41 -16.61
N PRO A 101 -5.24 14.55 -17.79
CA PRO A 101 -6.61 15.06 -17.85
C PRO A 101 -7.50 14.13 -17.04
N LEU A 102 -8.20 14.66 -16.03
CA LEU A 102 -9.32 13.99 -15.39
C LEU A 102 -10.41 13.78 -16.46
N SER A 103 -10.28 12.72 -17.21
CA SER A 103 -11.36 12.21 -18.05
C SER A 103 -12.40 11.58 -17.14
N ILE A 104 -13.23 12.42 -16.53
CA ILE A 104 -14.50 11.95 -15.98
C ILE A 104 -15.36 11.65 -17.21
N ALA A 105 -15.38 10.39 -17.63
CA ALA A 105 -16.40 9.93 -18.57
C ALA A 105 -17.74 10.06 -17.84
N ALA A 106 -18.52 11.07 -18.24
CA ALA A 106 -19.92 11.15 -17.90
C ALA A 106 -20.65 10.12 -18.78
N GLU A 107 -21.15 9.06 -18.18
CA GLU A 107 -22.26 8.26 -18.68
C GLU A 107 -23.54 8.65 -17.95
#